data_895a154fb5965d5d90ad8c4dceabd6e7
#
_entry.id   895a154fb5965d5d90ad8c4dceabd6e7
#
_cell.length_a   1.000
_cell.length_b   1.000
_cell.length_c   1.000
_cell.angle_alpha   90.00
_cell.angle_beta   90.00
_cell.angle_gamma   90.00
#
_symmetry.space_group_name_H-M   'P 1'
#
loop_
_entity.id
_entity.type
_entity.pdbx_description
1 polymer ?
#
loop_
_entity_poly.entity_id
_entity_poly.type
_entity_poly.pdbx_seq_one_letter_code
_entity_poly.pdbx_strand_id
1 'polypeptide(L)'
;MDTRELDQSLQVLQEHKSRWALLPVVDKIRYLEEVRDRALKFAEEWVAAGAEMKGFPADSPLLGSEEWLSGPYPTVAWLTDIMATLTAIRTGDDPLADFDVRSTERGQTVVRVMPASNYDRLLLSGYELDVWMQPDVTPANLPDTIGTFYRRKDPSGRVTLVLGAGNVSAIPMLDTLYSLVADGDVVVLKMNPVNENYGPVFEKVLAPLIRDGYVQIVYGGIEVGEYLTGSDLVEAIHITGSERTYDAIVFGPGEEGRQRRSEARPILTKPIRAELGGVGPTIVLPGPWTDADIAYQAEHLATQKLHNAGHTCVASQVLVLPGQWDQREQFLNALRAALASSPDRRPFYPGTEAKQKAFRADNPAAEALGGAQQRTLLTGLDAESDHPAFRDEYFGPIYVTTTLPGEDAAEYLRNAVQFANHRLHGNLGANLIVHPQTAKDLGPDLDRAIEDLRYGCIGVNAWSAFVFLASRGAWGAYPGNSQEDIQSGTGVVHNALLFDRPQKNVIHAPFRAFPRSVRHGHSTMAVKPPWFLTNRTAVSTARQLTHFAADPKPQRLIGLFASALRG
;
A
#
# COMPACT_ATOMS: atom_id res chain seq x y z
N MET A 1 -16.05 -19.96 23.22
CA MET A 1 -16.48 -19.44 21.89
C MET A 1 -17.63 -20.32 21.40
N ASP A 2 -18.75 -19.74 20.97
CA ASP A 2 -19.81 -20.51 20.28
C ASP A 2 -19.48 -20.54 18.77
N THR A 3 -19.15 -21.71 18.24
CA THR A 3 -18.73 -21.88 16.85
C THR A 3 -19.91 -22.03 15.88
N ARG A 4 -21.13 -22.19 16.40
CA ARG A 4 -22.32 -22.47 15.56
C ARG A 4 -22.60 -21.34 14.56
N GLU A 5 -22.45 -20.08 14.96
CA GLU A 5 -22.65 -18.93 14.07
C GLU A 5 -21.56 -18.87 12.98
N LEU A 6 -20.32 -19.23 13.32
CA LEU A 6 -19.21 -19.31 12.37
C LEU A 6 -19.47 -20.44 11.34
N ASP A 7 -19.91 -21.61 11.82
CA ASP A 7 -20.24 -22.75 10.94
C ASP A 7 -21.40 -22.41 10.01
N GLN A 8 -22.44 -21.73 10.50
CA GLN A 8 -23.57 -21.27 9.68
C GLN A 8 -23.09 -20.29 8.59
N SER A 9 -22.23 -19.33 8.94
CA SER A 9 -21.65 -18.39 7.98
C SER A 9 -20.86 -19.10 6.88
N LEU A 10 -20.04 -20.09 7.26
CA LEU A 10 -19.26 -20.87 6.30
C LEU A 10 -20.15 -21.76 5.42
N GLN A 11 -21.22 -22.35 5.97
CA GLN A 11 -22.18 -23.15 5.20
C GLN A 11 -22.90 -22.32 4.14
N VAL A 12 -23.36 -21.11 4.50
CA VAL A 12 -23.96 -20.17 3.54
C VAL A 12 -23.01 -19.91 2.37
N LEU A 13 -21.72 -19.67 2.65
CA LEU A 13 -20.72 -19.44 1.61
C LEU A 13 -20.50 -20.69 0.74
N GLN A 14 -20.42 -21.88 1.36
CA GLN A 14 -20.26 -23.15 0.63
C GLN A 14 -21.43 -23.41 -0.34
N GLU A 15 -22.66 -23.07 0.03
CA GLU A 15 -23.83 -23.20 -0.82
C GLU A 15 -23.82 -22.23 -2.01
N HIS A 16 -23.15 -21.08 -1.89
CA HIS A 16 -23.22 -20.01 -2.88
C HIS A 16 -21.95 -19.85 -3.73
N LYS A 17 -20.82 -20.50 -3.40
CA LYS A 17 -19.54 -20.33 -4.10
C LYS A 17 -19.59 -20.65 -5.60
N SER A 18 -20.25 -21.71 -5.98
CA SER A 18 -20.41 -22.08 -7.40
C SER A 18 -21.29 -21.09 -8.15
N ARG A 19 -22.35 -20.58 -7.50
CA ARG A 19 -23.23 -19.58 -8.07
C ARG A 19 -22.49 -18.28 -8.37
N TRP A 20 -21.63 -17.82 -7.44
CA TRP A 20 -20.81 -16.63 -7.66
C TRP A 20 -19.78 -16.81 -8.78
N ALA A 21 -19.06 -17.94 -8.79
CA ALA A 21 -18.07 -18.23 -9.82
C ALA A 21 -18.66 -18.21 -11.24
N LEU A 22 -19.86 -18.79 -11.38
CA LEU A 22 -20.58 -18.91 -12.66
C LEU A 22 -21.45 -17.68 -12.99
N LEU A 23 -21.53 -16.69 -12.08
CA LEU A 23 -22.36 -15.51 -12.29
C LEU A 23 -21.89 -14.74 -13.52
N PRO A 24 -22.78 -14.36 -14.46
CA PRO A 24 -22.41 -13.56 -15.63
C PRO A 24 -21.72 -12.26 -15.22
N VAL A 25 -20.71 -11.83 -15.99
CA VAL A 25 -19.93 -10.62 -15.69
C VAL A 25 -20.83 -9.39 -15.55
N VAL A 26 -21.89 -9.28 -16.34
CA VAL A 26 -22.85 -8.17 -16.25
C VAL A 26 -23.54 -8.11 -14.88
N ASP A 27 -23.80 -9.24 -14.27
CA ASP A 27 -24.46 -9.29 -12.94
C ASP A 27 -23.43 -9.02 -11.84
N LYS A 28 -22.17 -9.47 -11.98
CA LYS A 28 -21.07 -9.05 -11.09
C LYS A 28 -20.89 -7.53 -11.11
N ILE A 29 -20.89 -6.90 -12.30
CA ILE A 29 -20.82 -5.44 -12.42
C ILE A 29 -21.96 -4.75 -11.67
N ARG A 30 -23.20 -5.25 -11.72
CA ARG A 30 -24.34 -4.66 -10.98
C ARG A 30 -24.12 -4.71 -9.46
N TYR A 31 -23.59 -5.81 -8.92
CA TYR A 31 -23.22 -5.87 -7.50
C TYR A 31 -22.17 -4.83 -7.15
N LEU A 32 -21.15 -4.68 -7.98
CA LEU A 32 -20.08 -3.71 -7.75
C LEU A 32 -20.57 -2.25 -7.86
N GLU A 33 -21.49 -1.96 -8.77
CA GLU A 33 -22.17 -0.66 -8.85
C GLU A 33 -22.94 -0.35 -7.55
N GLU A 34 -23.73 -1.30 -7.06
CA GLU A 34 -24.47 -1.12 -5.81
C GLU A 34 -23.51 -0.93 -4.61
N VAL A 35 -22.43 -1.71 -4.52
CA VAL A 35 -21.41 -1.57 -3.47
C VAL A 35 -20.73 -0.20 -3.56
N ARG A 36 -20.37 0.28 -4.76
CA ARG A 36 -19.77 1.62 -4.95
C ARG A 36 -20.70 2.72 -4.48
N ASP A 37 -21.96 2.69 -4.88
CA ASP A 37 -22.95 3.70 -4.50
C ASP A 37 -23.21 3.70 -3.00
N ARG A 38 -23.16 2.52 -2.37
CA ARG A 38 -23.26 2.38 -0.91
C ARG A 38 -21.98 2.87 -0.21
N ALA A 39 -20.79 2.61 -0.76
CA ALA A 39 -19.54 3.14 -0.23
C ALA A 39 -19.55 4.68 -0.22
N LEU A 40 -20.06 5.32 -1.27
CA LEU A 40 -20.27 6.78 -1.31
C LEU A 40 -21.33 7.24 -0.29
N LYS A 41 -22.44 6.54 -0.19
CA LYS A 41 -23.54 6.88 0.73
C LYS A 41 -23.08 6.86 2.18
N PHE A 42 -22.27 5.90 2.56
CA PHE A 42 -21.82 5.68 3.93
C PHE A 42 -20.38 6.20 4.19
N ALA A 43 -19.79 6.96 3.26
CA ALA A 43 -18.41 7.43 3.37
C ALA A 43 -18.16 8.29 4.62
N GLU A 44 -19.09 9.20 4.96
CA GLU A 44 -18.97 10.03 6.17
C GLU A 44 -19.02 9.17 7.46
N GLU A 45 -19.91 8.17 7.50
CA GLU A 45 -20.00 7.25 8.63
C GLU A 45 -18.74 6.38 8.74
N TRP A 46 -18.16 5.97 7.60
CA TRP A 46 -16.90 5.24 7.55
C TRP A 46 -15.76 6.07 8.16
N VAL A 47 -15.61 7.33 7.72
CA VAL A 47 -14.59 8.24 8.24
C VAL A 47 -14.81 8.53 9.73
N ALA A 48 -16.07 8.67 10.17
CA ALA A 48 -16.40 8.90 11.57
C ALA A 48 -16.01 7.70 12.48
N ALA A 49 -16.23 6.46 12.02
CA ALA A 49 -15.81 5.26 12.74
C ALA A 49 -14.27 5.22 12.94
N GLY A 50 -13.51 5.65 11.92
CA GLY A 50 -12.05 5.78 12.02
C GLY A 50 -11.61 6.89 12.96
N ALA A 51 -12.29 8.03 12.92
CA ALA A 51 -12.02 9.15 13.82
C ALA A 51 -12.19 8.72 15.28
N GLU A 52 -13.27 8.02 15.59
CA GLU A 52 -13.54 7.50 16.94
C GLU A 52 -12.46 6.51 17.38
N MET A 53 -12.15 5.51 16.55
CA MET A 53 -11.14 4.48 16.83
C MET A 53 -9.76 5.08 17.12
N LYS A 54 -9.33 6.08 16.32
CA LYS A 54 -8.02 6.71 16.43
C LYS A 54 -8.00 7.90 17.39
N GLY A 55 -9.14 8.28 17.97
CA GLY A 55 -9.28 9.40 18.89
C GLY A 55 -9.05 10.76 18.22
N PHE A 56 -9.45 10.91 16.95
CA PHE A 56 -9.36 12.19 16.25
C PHE A 56 -10.52 13.13 16.63
N PRO A 57 -10.24 14.43 16.82
CA PRO A 57 -11.28 15.44 16.76
C PRO A 57 -12.03 15.40 15.41
N ALA A 58 -13.32 15.68 15.42
CA ALA A 58 -14.16 15.64 14.22
C ALA A 58 -13.72 16.63 13.11
N ASP A 59 -13.01 17.69 13.47
CA ASP A 59 -12.46 18.71 12.58
C ASP A 59 -10.97 18.51 12.24
N SER A 60 -10.39 17.39 12.64
CA SER A 60 -8.97 17.09 12.38
C SER A 60 -8.68 17.05 10.86
N PRO A 61 -7.69 17.82 10.37
CA PRO A 61 -7.28 17.74 8.97
C PRO A 61 -6.71 16.37 8.59
N LEU A 62 -6.21 15.59 9.58
CA LEU A 62 -5.69 14.25 9.37
C LEU A 62 -6.76 13.25 8.91
N LEU A 63 -8.05 13.52 9.16
CA LEU A 63 -9.14 12.70 8.62
C LEU A 63 -9.13 12.64 7.09
N GLY A 64 -8.66 13.71 6.43
CA GLY A 64 -8.51 13.72 4.97
C GLY A 64 -7.47 12.74 4.48
N SER A 65 -6.26 12.84 5.03
CA SER A 65 -5.12 12.03 4.62
C SER A 65 -5.24 10.57 5.05
N GLU A 66 -5.80 10.31 6.23
CA GLU A 66 -5.71 8.99 6.87
C GLU A 66 -7.03 8.21 6.94
N GLU A 67 -8.18 8.87 6.77
CA GLU A 67 -9.47 8.18 6.73
C GLU A 67 -10.10 8.24 5.33
N TRP A 68 -10.26 9.42 4.75
CA TRP A 68 -10.80 9.53 3.40
C TRP A 68 -9.94 8.86 2.34
N LEU A 69 -8.62 9.15 2.34
CA LEU A 69 -7.67 8.58 1.36
C LEU A 69 -7.26 7.13 1.67
N SER A 70 -7.54 6.63 2.87
CA SER A 70 -7.22 5.25 3.25
C SER A 70 -8.46 4.38 3.47
N GLY A 71 -9.63 4.86 3.11
CA GLY A 71 -10.92 4.18 3.27
C GLY A 71 -11.81 4.34 2.04
N PRO A 72 -12.75 5.31 2.04
CA PRO A 72 -13.71 5.46 0.94
C PRO A 72 -13.08 5.70 -0.42
N TYR A 73 -12.05 6.57 -0.51
CA TYR A 73 -11.45 6.96 -1.80
C TYR A 73 -10.89 5.76 -2.58
N PRO A 74 -9.92 4.97 -2.07
CA PRO A 74 -9.36 3.86 -2.84
C PRO A 74 -10.40 2.78 -3.13
N THR A 75 -11.38 2.57 -2.26
CA THR A 75 -12.47 1.63 -2.50
C THR A 75 -13.34 2.05 -3.68
N VAL A 76 -13.76 3.31 -3.72
CA VAL A 76 -14.58 3.85 -4.81
C VAL A 76 -13.82 3.90 -6.13
N ALA A 77 -12.55 4.31 -6.10
CA ALA A 77 -11.68 4.35 -7.27
C ALA A 77 -11.48 2.94 -7.85
N TRP A 78 -11.16 1.97 -7.00
CA TRP A 78 -10.98 0.59 -7.42
C TRP A 78 -12.28 0.00 -8.02
N LEU A 79 -13.43 0.21 -7.37
CA LEU A 79 -14.71 -0.25 -7.89
C LEU A 79 -15.03 0.34 -9.27
N THR A 80 -14.70 1.61 -9.49
CA THR A 80 -14.90 2.26 -10.79
C THR A 80 -14.00 1.65 -11.87
N ASP A 81 -12.71 1.47 -11.57
CA ASP A 81 -11.74 0.95 -12.55
C ASP A 81 -11.94 -0.54 -12.84
N ILE A 82 -12.23 -1.37 -11.82
CA ILE A 82 -12.47 -2.81 -12.04
C ILE A 82 -13.74 -3.06 -12.87
N MET A 83 -14.79 -2.26 -12.69
CA MET A 83 -15.99 -2.35 -13.52
C MET A 83 -15.71 -2.00 -14.99
N ALA A 84 -14.83 -1.03 -15.24
CA ALA A 84 -14.36 -0.73 -16.60
C ALA A 84 -13.61 -1.92 -17.21
N THR A 85 -12.67 -2.53 -16.47
CA THR A 85 -11.94 -3.74 -16.88
C THR A 85 -12.88 -4.90 -17.17
N LEU A 86 -13.83 -5.18 -16.26
CA LEU A 86 -14.82 -6.23 -16.45
C LEU A 86 -15.74 -5.95 -17.64
N THR A 87 -16.05 -4.70 -17.94
CA THR A 87 -16.84 -4.32 -19.10
C THR A 87 -16.07 -4.61 -20.38
N ALA A 88 -14.79 -4.26 -20.48
CA ALA A 88 -13.94 -4.60 -21.61
C ALA A 88 -13.84 -6.13 -21.82
N ILE A 89 -13.59 -6.89 -20.74
CA ILE A 89 -13.58 -8.36 -20.82
C ILE A 89 -14.91 -8.91 -21.33
N ARG A 90 -16.05 -8.39 -20.87
CA ARG A 90 -17.39 -8.83 -21.29
C ARG A 90 -17.69 -8.54 -22.75
N THR A 91 -17.23 -7.41 -23.28
CA THR A 91 -17.44 -7.02 -24.67
C THR A 91 -16.41 -7.65 -25.63
N GLY A 92 -15.38 -8.27 -25.08
CA GLY A 92 -14.27 -8.83 -25.87
C GLY A 92 -13.25 -7.78 -26.31
N ASP A 93 -13.29 -6.59 -25.71
CA ASP A 93 -12.32 -5.54 -25.92
C ASP A 93 -11.05 -5.80 -25.09
N ASP A 94 -9.93 -5.21 -25.50
CA ASP A 94 -8.69 -5.25 -24.73
C ASP A 94 -8.74 -4.25 -23.57
N PRO A 95 -8.66 -4.70 -22.30
CA PRO A 95 -8.62 -3.79 -21.16
C PRO A 95 -7.42 -2.82 -21.16
N LEU A 96 -6.38 -3.12 -21.95
CA LEU A 96 -5.16 -2.31 -22.06
C LEU A 96 -5.11 -1.45 -23.33
N ALA A 97 -6.16 -1.40 -24.15
CA ALA A 97 -6.15 -0.70 -25.45
C ALA A 97 -5.72 0.78 -25.38
N ASP A 98 -6.02 1.45 -24.25
CA ASP A 98 -5.72 2.88 -24.04
C ASP A 98 -4.40 3.13 -23.27
N PHE A 99 -3.66 2.08 -22.93
CA PHE A 99 -2.43 2.18 -22.15
C PHE A 99 -1.18 1.99 -23.00
N ASP A 100 -0.12 2.72 -22.67
CA ASP A 100 1.18 2.58 -23.32
C ASP A 100 1.90 1.33 -22.83
N VAL A 101 2.14 0.39 -23.74
CA VAL A 101 2.89 -0.84 -23.49
C VAL A 101 4.24 -0.75 -24.17
N ARG A 102 5.31 -0.80 -23.40
CA ARG A 102 6.69 -0.68 -23.89
C ARG A 102 7.61 -1.72 -23.27
N SER A 103 8.82 -1.82 -23.77
CA SER A 103 9.88 -2.62 -23.18
C SER A 103 11.01 -1.74 -22.65
N THR A 104 11.62 -2.13 -21.53
CA THR A 104 12.88 -1.51 -21.06
C THR A 104 14.03 -1.86 -21.98
N GLU A 105 15.20 -1.22 -21.76
CA GLU A 105 16.42 -1.57 -22.50
C GLU A 105 16.82 -3.04 -22.34
N ARG A 106 16.49 -3.67 -21.19
CA ARG A 106 16.72 -5.10 -20.91
C ARG A 106 15.58 -6.01 -21.39
N GLY A 107 14.59 -5.45 -22.08
CA GLY A 107 13.49 -6.21 -22.71
C GLY A 107 12.32 -6.55 -21.78
N GLN A 108 12.26 -5.99 -20.57
CA GLN A 108 11.14 -6.22 -19.65
C GLN A 108 9.90 -5.41 -20.11
N THR A 109 8.74 -6.03 -20.10
CA THR A 109 7.46 -5.40 -20.45
C THR A 109 6.98 -4.47 -19.34
N VAL A 110 6.60 -3.26 -19.72
CA VAL A 110 6.10 -2.20 -18.82
C VAL A 110 4.82 -1.62 -19.39
N VAL A 111 3.81 -1.48 -18.53
CA VAL A 111 2.52 -0.85 -18.88
C VAL A 111 2.37 0.46 -18.11
N ARG A 112 2.26 1.60 -18.80
CA ARG A 112 1.97 2.89 -18.21
C ARG A 112 0.48 2.99 -17.88
N VAL A 113 0.11 2.79 -16.61
CA VAL A 113 -1.28 2.78 -16.15
C VAL A 113 -1.78 4.14 -15.63
N MET A 114 -0.88 5.11 -15.47
CA MET A 114 -1.21 6.49 -15.14
C MET A 114 -0.19 7.45 -15.76
N PRO A 115 -0.65 8.59 -16.35
CA PRO A 115 -2.05 9.03 -16.48
C PRO A 115 -2.83 8.23 -17.53
N ALA A 116 -4.06 7.81 -17.19
CA ALA A 116 -4.96 7.10 -18.10
C ALA A 116 -5.99 8.05 -18.75
N SER A 117 -6.18 9.23 -18.19
CA SER A 117 -7.17 10.20 -18.65
C SER A 117 -6.61 11.63 -18.68
N ASN A 118 -7.33 12.53 -19.36
CA ASN A 118 -7.02 13.95 -19.29
C ASN A 118 -7.23 14.52 -17.87
N TYR A 119 -8.11 13.90 -17.08
CA TYR A 119 -8.31 14.27 -15.69
C TYR A 119 -7.09 13.91 -14.83
N ASP A 120 -6.50 12.74 -15.05
CA ASP A 120 -5.28 12.34 -14.36
C ASP A 120 -4.12 13.29 -14.71
N ARG A 121 -3.96 13.63 -16.01
CA ARG A 121 -2.94 14.60 -16.45
C ARG A 121 -3.09 15.97 -15.80
N LEU A 122 -4.33 16.37 -15.50
CA LEU A 122 -4.63 17.66 -14.91
C LEU A 122 -4.47 17.63 -13.38
N LEU A 123 -5.06 16.63 -12.70
CA LEU A 123 -5.07 16.53 -11.24
C LEU A 123 -3.74 16.08 -10.68
N LEU A 124 -3.06 15.18 -11.37
CA LEU A 124 -1.80 14.56 -11.00
C LEU A 124 -0.69 14.91 -12.00
N SER A 125 -0.61 16.20 -12.36
CA SER A 125 0.34 16.69 -13.35
C SER A 125 1.78 16.28 -13.00
N GLY A 126 2.42 15.50 -13.88
CA GLY A 126 3.78 14.98 -13.68
C GLY A 126 3.87 13.73 -12.83
N TYR A 127 2.74 13.14 -12.43
CA TYR A 127 2.73 11.78 -11.87
C TYR A 127 2.60 10.75 -12.99
N GLU A 128 3.41 9.70 -12.91
CA GLU A 128 3.41 8.58 -13.86
C GLU A 128 3.53 7.27 -13.10
N LEU A 129 2.62 6.31 -13.33
CA LEU A 129 2.66 4.99 -12.73
C LEU A 129 2.84 3.93 -13.80
N ASP A 130 3.88 3.14 -13.64
CA ASP A 130 4.22 1.99 -14.48
C ASP A 130 4.04 0.69 -13.71
N VAL A 131 3.37 -0.28 -14.33
CA VAL A 131 3.37 -1.68 -13.88
C VAL A 131 4.38 -2.45 -14.72
N TRP A 132 5.38 -3.00 -14.08
CA TRP A 132 6.42 -3.83 -14.68
C TRP A 132 6.03 -5.29 -14.57
N MET A 133 6.03 -6.00 -15.67
CA MET A 133 5.63 -7.40 -15.71
C MET A 133 6.80 -8.33 -15.39
N GLN A 134 6.51 -9.55 -14.98
CA GLN A 134 7.55 -10.57 -14.78
C GLN A 134 8.27 -10.87 -16.12
N PRO A 135 9.53 -11.37 -16.08
CA PRO A 135 10.38 -11.48 -17.28
C PRO A 135 9.83 -12.38 -18.40
N ASP A 136 8.94 -13.30 -18.08
CA ASP A 136 8.29 -14.19 -19.05
C ASP A 136 7.10 -13.55 -19.77
N VAL A 137 6.66 -12.36 -19.35
CA VAL A 137 5.59 -11.59 -19.97
C VAL A 137 6.18 -10.64 -21.02
N THR A 138 5.86 -10.89 -22.27
CA THR A 138 6.22 -10.05 -23.41
C THR A 138 5.03 -9.20 -23.86
N PRO A 139 5.22 -8.12 -24.64
CA PRO A 139 4.08 -7.37 -25.18
C PRO A 139 3.10 -8.26 -26.00
N ALA A 140 3.61 -9.33 -26.61
CA ALA A 140 2.79 -10.23 -27.42
C ALA A 140 1.88 -11.16 -26.58
N ASN A 141 2.35 -11.64 -25.42
CA ASN A 141 1.56 -12.53 -24.56
C ASN A 141 0.91 -11.81 -23.37
N LEU A 142 1.17 -10.52 -23.19
CA LEU A 142 0.58 -9.71 -22.11
C LEU A 142 -0.96 -9.80 -22.06
N PRO A 143 -1.70 -9.72 -23.20
CA PRO A 143 -3.16 -9.85 -23.16
C PRO A 143 -3.64 -11.18 -22.57
N ASP A 144 -2.84 -12.26 -22.68
CA ASP A 144 -3.19 -13.57 -22.14
C ASP A 144 -3.00 -13.67 -20.62
N THR A 145 -2.34 -12.70 -20.02
CA THR A 145 -2.08 -12.59 -18.58
C THR A 145 -3.01 -11.59 -17.87
N ILE A 146 -4.11 -11.21 -18.50
CA ILE A 146 -5.10 -10.27 -17.94
C ILE A 146 -6.39 -11.02 -17.63
N GLY A 147 -6.82 -11.00 -16.36
CA GLY A 147 -8.11 -11.53 -15.93
C GLY A 147 -8.32 -13.00 -16.28
N THR A 148 -7.32 -13.84 -16.06
CA THR A 148 -7.32 -15.26 -16.47
C THR A 148 -8.49 -16.05 -15.87
N PHE A 149 -9.04 -15.64 -14.71
CA PHE A 149 -10.25 -16.24 -14.16
C PHE A 149 -11.41 -16.22 -15.16
N TYR A 150 -11.62 -15.13 -15.89
CA TYR A 150 -12.72 -14.93 -16.83
C TYR A 150 -12.55 -15.67 -18.16
N ARG A 151 -11.39 -16.30 -18.39
CA ARG A 151 -11.09 -17.11 -19.58
C ARG A 151 -11.27 -18.62 -19.33
N ARG A 152 -11.52 -19.03 -18.07
CA ARG A 152 -11.73 -20.43 -17.71
C ARG A 152 -13.04 -20.93 -18.28
N LYS A 153 -13.04 -22.14 -18.85
CA LYS A 153 -14.25 -22.78 -19.40
C LYS A 153 -15.23 -23.16 -18.28
N ASP A 154 -14.69 -23.70 -17.19
CA ASP A 154 -15.46 -24.16 -16.02
C ASP A 154 -14.88 -23.49 -14.77
N PRO A 155 -15.19 -22.21 -14.50
CA PRO A 155 -14.71 -21.55 -13.32
C PRO A 155 -15.36 -22.15 -12.06
N SER A 156 -14.53 -22.46 -11.07
CA SER A 156 -14.96 -22.92 -9.74
C SER A 156 -14.60 -21.86 -8.70
N GLY A 157 -15.54 -21.58 -7.79
CA GLY A 157 -15.30 -20.72 -6.64
C GLY A 157 -14.91 -21.52 -5.41
N ARG A 158 -14.22 -20.87 -4.50
CA ARG A 158 -13.82 -21.38 -3.18
C ARG A 158 -14.42 -20.50 -2.10
N VAL A 159 -14.42 -21.00 -0.87
CA VAL A 159 -14.61 -20.17 0.32
C VAL A 159 -13.23 -19.67 0.77
N THR A 160 -12.99 -18.39 0.59
CA THR A 160 -11.74 -17.73 1.01
C THR A 160 -11.94 -17.00 2.33
N LEU A 161 -11.09 -17.30 3.32
CA LEU A 161 -10.98 -16.56 4.55
C LEU A 161 -10.08 -15.35 4.32
N VAL A 162 -10.61 -14.14 4.50
CA VAL A 162 -9.84 -12.91 4.55
C VAL A 162 -9.61 -12.52 6.01
N LEU A 163 -8.36 -12.61 6.46
CA LEU A 163 -7.91 -12.09 7.76
C LEU A 163 -7.55 -10.61 7.58
N GLY A 164 -8.50 -9.74 7.87
CA GLY A 164 -8.41 -8.33 7.56
C GLY A 164 -7.31 -7.60 8.33
N ALA A 165 -6.67 -6.62 7.68
CA ALA A 165 -5.71 -5.73 8.31
C ALA A 165 -6.37 -4.80 9.33
N GLY A 166 -5.61 -4.42 10.37
CA GLY A 166 -6.11 -3.54 11.44
C GLY A 166 -5.71 -2.06 11.30
N ASN A 167 -4.91 -1.70 10.29
CA ASN A 167 -4.28 -0.37 10.22
C ASN A 167 -4.95 0.60 9.24
N VAL A 168 -5.41 0.13 8.09
CA VAL A 168 -6.00 0.92 7.00
C VAL A 168 -7.35 0.32 6.64
N SER A 169 -8.40 1.11 6.73
CA SER A 169 -9.78 0.59 6.64
C SER A 169 -10.19 0.12 5.25
N ALA A 170 -9.56 0.62 4.18
CA ALA A 170 -9.83 0.13 2.83
C ALA A 170 -9.27 -1.29 2.58
N ILE A 171 -8.23 -1.72 3.30
CA ILE A 171 -7.57 -3.01 3.04
C ILE A 171 -8.54 -4.18 3.17
N PRO A 172 -9.21 -4.44 4.31
CA PRO A 172 -10.10 -5.59 4.42
C PRO A 172 -11.28 -5.54 3.44
N MET A 173 -11.75 -4.33 3.08
CA MET A 173 -12.76 -4.14 2.05
C MET A 173 -12.26 -4.55 0.67
N LEU A 174 -11.07 -4.06 0.28
CA LEU A 174 -10.49 -4.32 -1.03
C LEU A 174 -9.99 -5.77 -1.18
N ASP A 175 -9.42 -6.36 -0.12
CA ASP A 175 -9.03 -7.78 -0.10
C ASP A 175 -10.25 -8.69 -0.33
N THR A 176 -11.38 -8.35 0.31
CA THR A 176 -12.66 -9.04 0.12
C THR A 176 -13.16 -8.91 -1.32
N LEU A 177 -13.22 -7.69 -1.84
CA LEU A 177 -13.68 -7.42 -3.21
C LEU A 177 -12.75 -8.02 -4.27
N TYR A 178 -11.43 -7.98 -4.02
CA TYR A 178 -10.46 -8.58 -4.93
C TYR A 178 -10.61 -10.10 -5.01
N SER A 179 -10.75 -10.79 -3.86
CA SER A 179 -10.98 -12.25 -3.84
C SER A 179 -12.27 -12.64 -4.56
N LEU A 180 -13.34 -11.86 -4.39
CA LEU A 180 -14.60 -12.06 -5.14
C LEU A 180 -14.40 -11.93 -6.65
N VAL A 181 -13.69 -10.90 -7.10
CA VAL A 181 -13.63 -10.54 -8.52
C VAL A 181 -12.50 -11.25 -9.25
N ALA A 182 -11.28 -11.19 -8.71
CA ALA A 182 -10.09 -11.72 -9.39
C ALA A 182 -10.00 -13.25 -9.29
N ASP A 183 -10.37 -13.82 -8.14
CA ASP A 183 -10.29 -15.26 -7.90
C ASP A 183 -11.63 -15.96 -8.19
N GLY A 184 -12.76 -15.24 -8.17
CA GLY A 184 -14.10 -15.80 -8.29
C GLY A 184 -14.58 -16.51 -7.04
N ASP A 185 -13.97 -16.24 -5.89
CA ASP A 185 -14.24 -16.86 -4.60
C ASP A 185 -15.37 -16.12 -3.85
N VAL A 186 -16.03 -16.79 -2.93
CA VAL A 186 -16.88 -16.15 -1.90
C VAL A 186 -16.06 -15.98 -0.63
N VAL A 187 -16.41 -14.99 0.21
CA VAL A 187 -15.50 -14.53 1.26
C VAL A 187 -16.13 -14.53 2.64
N VAL A 188 -15.46 -15.14 3.61
CA VAL A 188 -15.62 -14.81 5.02
C VAL A 188 -14.56 -13.79 5.43
N LEU A 189 -14.99 -12.56 5.72
CA LEU A 189 -14.12 -11.51 6.23
C LEU A 189 -14.10 -11.57 7.76
N LYS A 190 -12.96 -11.92 8.33
CA LYS A 190 -12.73 -11.82 9.77
C LYS A 190 -12.11 -10.46 10.09
N MET A 191 -12.87 -9.60 10.78
CA MET A 191 -12.41 -8.27 11.19
C MET A 191 -11.23 -8.36 12.15
N ASN A 192 -10.27 -7.45 12.00
CA ASN A 192 -9.21 -7.31 12.97
C ASN A 192 -9.73 -6.62 14.24
N PRO A 193 -9.43 -7.13 15.46
CA PRO A 193 -9.90 -6.49 16.69
C PRO A 193 -9.51 -5.02 16.84
N VAL A 194 -8.40 -4.59 16.20
CA VAL A 194 -7.95 -3.18 16.24
C VAL A 194 -8.91 -2.24 15.51
N ASN A 195 -9.58 -2.72 14.46
CA ASN A 195 -10.43 -1.89 13.61
C ASN A 195 -11.85 -2.44 13.43
N GLU A 196 -12.34 -3.28 14.33
CA GLU A 196 -13.68 -3.86 14.25
C GLU A 196 -14.81 -2.80 14.26
N ASN A 197 -14.55 -1.59 14.72
CA ASN A 197 -15.47 -0.45 14.66
C ASN A 197 -15.96 -0.12 13.24
N TYR A 198 -15.19 -0.50 12.20
CA TYR A 198 -15.65 -0.34 10.81
C TYR A 198 -16.66 -1.42 10.39
N GLY A 199 -16.76 -2.53 11.11
CA GLY A 199 -17.63 -3.66 10.76
C GLY A 199 -19.07 -3.26 10.43
N PRO A 200 -19.76 -2.48 11.29
CA PRO A 200 -21.13 -2.05 11.01
C PRO A 200 -21.30 -1.23 9.72
N VAL A 201 -20.28 -0.45 9.36
CA VAL A 201 -20.28 0.28 8.08
C VAL A 201 -19.99 -0.66 6.91
N PHE A 202 -19.07 -1.61 7.08
CA PHE A 202 -18.79 -2.61 6.05
C PHE A 202 -19.99 -3.49 5.76
N GLU A 203 -20.76 -3.88 6.76
CA GLU A 203 -22.03 -4.59 6.59
C GLU A 203 -23.02 -3.77 5.74
N LYS A 204 -23.09 -2.45 5.96
CA LYS A 204 -23.93 -1.56 5.14
C LYS A 204 -23.42 -1.46 3.70
N VAL A 205 -22.11 -1.33 3.50
CA VAL A 205 -21.50 -1.20 2.17
C VAL A 205 -21.64 -2.49 1.38
N LEU A 206 -21.33 -3.63 2.00
CA LEU A 206 -21.36 -4.96 1.38
C LEU A 206 -22.75 -5.64 1.44
N ALA A 207 -23.78 -4.95 1.92
CA ALA A 207 -25.11 -5.52 2.14
C ALA A 207 -25.68 -6.32 0.95
N PRO A 208 -25.55 -5.91 -0.34
CA PRO A 208 -26.03 -6.73 -1.46
C PRO A 208 -25.33 -8.09 -1.56
N LEU A 209 -24.03 -8.12 -1.32
CA LEU A 209 -23.23 -9.36 -1.34
C LEU A 209 -23.51 -10.26 -0.13
N ILE A 210 -23.72 -9.64 1.05
CA ILE A 210 -24.08 -10.35 2.28
C ILE A 210 -25.48 -10.97 2.16
N ARG A 211 -26.45 -10.19 1.69
CA ARG A 211 -27.84 -10.64 1.48
C ARG A 211 -27.92 -11.89 0.61
N ASP A 212 -27.12 -11.94 -0.45
CA ASP A 212 -27.16 -13.01 -1.44
C ASP A 212 -26.12 -14.11 -1.18
N GLY A 213 -25.49 -14.10 0.02
CA GLY A 213 -24.65 -15.18 0.54
C GLY A 213 -23.24 -15.26 -0.03
N TYR A 214 -22.73 -14.18 -0.65
CA TYR A 214 -21.39 -14.17 -1.23
C TYR A 214 -20.30 -13.64 -0.29
N VAL A 215 -20.70 -12.89 0.74
CA VAL A 215 -19.82 -12.38 1.79
C VAL A 215 -20.45 -12.63 3.15
N GLN A 216 -19.62 -13.00 4.12
CA GLN A 216 -19.97 -13.02 5.54
C GLN A 216 -18.91 -12.22 6.32
N ILE A 217 -19.33 -11.44 7.30
CA ILE A 217 -18.42 -10.69 8.17
C ILE A 217 -18.50 -11.30 9.57
N VAL A 218 -17.35 -11.61 10.14
CA VAL A 218 -17.25 -12.21 11.48
C VAL A 218 -16.24 -11.44 12.34
N TYR A 219 -16.47 -11.47 13.64
CA TYR A 219 -15.70 -10.73 14.64
C TYR A 219 -15.02 -11.69 15.61
N GLY A 220 -14.07 -11.20 16.37
CA GLY A 220 -13.42 -11.93 17.44
C GLY A 220 -11.89 -11.91 17.38
N GLY A 221 -11.27 -12.51 18.38
CA GLY A 221 -9.85 -12.51 18.61
C GLY A 221 -9.08 -13.57 17.80
N ILE A 222 -7.94 -13.98 18.38
CA ILE A 222 -7.06 -14.99 17.81
C ILE A 222 -7.77 -16.32 17.68
N GLU A 223 -8.56 -16.71 18.69
CA GLU A 223 -9.27 -17.98 18.76
C GLU A 223 -10.27 -18.18 17.61
N VAL A 224 -10.91 -17.09 17.13
CA VAL A 224 -11.78 -17.13 15.95
C VAL A 224 -10.95 -17.31 14.67
N GLY A 225 -9.80 -16.62 14.60
CA GLY A 225 -8.87 -16.79 13.49
C GLY A 225 -8.35 -18.24 13.37
N GLU A 226 -7.92 -18.84 14.47
CA GLU A 226 -7.45 -20.24 14.55
C GLU A 226 -8.55 -21.22 14.15
N TYR A 227 -9.77 -21.02 14.65
CA TYR A 227 -10.92 -21.85 14.29
C TYR A 227 -11.18 -21.82 12.78
N LEU A 228 -11.25 -20.62 12.18
CA LEU A 228 -11.54 -20.44 10.76
C LEU A 228 -10.42 -20.98 9.86
N THR A 229 -9.15 -20.78 10.22
CA THR A 229 -8.02 -21.30 9.45
C THR A 229 -7.98 -22.84 9.48
N GLY A 230 -8.41 -23.45 10.58
CA GLY A 230 -8.51 -24.90 10.75
C GLY A 230 -9.75 -25.54 10.12
N SER A 231 -10.81 -24.78 9.81
CA SER A 231 -12.07 -25.33 9.32
C SER A 231 -11.96 -25.88 7.90
N ASP A 232 -12.43 -27.12 7.67
CA ASP A 232 -12.46 -27.75 6.34
C ASP A 232 -13.39 -27.01 5.34
N LEU A 233 -14.31 -26.16 5.82
CA LEU A 233 -15.17 -25.34 4.99
C LEU A 233 -14.45 -24.10 4.39
N VAL A 234 -13.27 -23.75 4.91
CA VAL A 234 -12.38 -22.74 4.33
C VAL A 234 -11.39 -23.41 3.38
N GLU A 235 -11.33 -22.97 2.14
CA GLU A 235 -10.56 -23.62 1.07
C GLU A 235 -9.33 -22.80 0.65
N ALA A 236 -9.31 -21.50 0.95
CA ALA A 236 -8.16 -20.62 0.74
C ALA A 236 -8.10 -19.55 1.82
N ILE A 237 -6.94 -18.95 2.01
CA ILE A 237 -6.71 -17.90 3.01
C ILE A 237 -6.03 -16.72 2.33
N HIS A 238 -6.48 -15.53 2.69
CA HIS A 238 -5.77 -14.28 2.45
C HIS A 238 -5.50 -13.59 3.79
N ILE A 239 -4.26 -13.23 4.04
CA ILE A 239 -3.88 -12.49 5.24
C ILE A 239 -3.17 -11.20 4.88
N THR A 240 -3.64 -10.08 5.44
CA THR A 240 -2.90 -8.82 5.52
C THR A 240 -2.54 -8.58 6.98
N GLY A 241 -1.24 -8.68 7.31
CA GLY A 241 -0.81 -8.64 8.70
C GLY A 241 0.70 -8.70 8.92
N SER A 242 1.12 -9.35 10.01
CA SER A 242 2.54 -9.52 10.34
C SER A 242 3.07 -10.89 9.93
N GLU A 243 4.37 -10.97 9.61
CA GLU A 243 5.08 -12.24 9.38
C GLU A 243 4.88 -13.22 10.55
N ARG A 244 4.91 -12.71 11.78
CA ARG A 244 4.66 -13.55 12.97
C ARG A 244 3.30 -14.23 12.95
N THR A 245 2.25 -13.55 12.48
CA THR A 245 0.91 -14.13 12.37
C THR A 245 0.86 -15.15 11.23
N TYR A 246 1.49 -14.83 10.11
CA TYR A 246 1.65 -15.75 8.99
C TYR A 246 2.35 -17.03 9.42
N ASP A 247 3.49 -16.93 10.09
CA ASP A 247 4.26 -18.09 10.59
C ASP A 247 3.42 -18.96 11.53
N ALA A 248 2.67 -18.33 12.44
CA ALA A 248 1.79 -19.07 13.35
C ALA A 248 0.70 -19.87 12.61
N ILE A 249 0.19 -19.33 11.51
CA ILE A 249 -0.82 -20.02 10.67
C ILE A 249 -0.17 -21.14 9.86
N VAL A 250 0.97 -20.87 9.24
CA VAL A 250 1.59 -21.82 8.28
C VAL A 250 2.37 -22.91 8.99
N PHE A 251 3.12 -22.58 10.04
CA PHE A 251 4.03 -23.52 10.72
C PHE A 251 3.61 -23.84 12.16
N GLY A 252 2.67 -23.11 12.72
CA GLY A 252 2.27 -23.19 14.12
C GLY A 252 3.01 -22.21 15.03
N PRO A 253 2.49 -21.95 16.24
CA PRO A 253 3.06 -20.98 17.16
C PRO A 253 4.32 -21.51 17.88
N GLY A 254 5.13 -20.59 18.44
CA GLY A 254 6.21 -20.88 19.37
C GLY A 254 7.46 -21.52 18.75
N GLU A 255 8.22 -22.24 19.59
CA GLU A 255 9.49 -22.85 19.18
C GLU A 255 9.29 -23.96 18.15
N GLU A 256 8.27 -24.79 18.33
CA GLU A 256 7.94 -25.87 17.41
C GLU A 256 7.60 -25.33 16.01
N GLY A 257 6.89 -24.19 15.93
CA GLY A 257 6.63 -23.51 14.67
C GLY A 257 7.92 -23.01 14.00
N ARG A 258 8.83 -22.40 14.75
CA ARG A 258 10.15 -22.00 14.23
C ARG A 258 10.96 -23.18 13.71
N GLN A 259 10.94 -24.30 14.44
CA GLN A 259 11.61 -25.52 13.97
C GLN A 259 10.98 -26.03 12.66
N ARG A 260 9.65 -26.11 12.56
CA ARG A 260 8.97 -26.53 11.33
C ARG A 260 9.29 -25.60 10.15
N ARG A 261 9.34 -24.28 10.39
CA ARG A 261 9.77 -23.32 9.36
C ARG A 261 11.18 -23.63 8.86
N SER A 262 12.14 -23.84 9.77
CA SER A 262 13.53 -24.15 9.40
C SER A 262 13.69 -25.48 8.67
N GLU A 263 12.77 -26.42 8.84
CA GLU A 263 12.73 -27.74 8.21
C GLU A 263 11.80 -27.78 6.98
N ALA A 264 11.23 -26.63 6.56
CA ALA A 264 10.27 -26.51 5.47
C ALA A 264 9.07 -27.49 5.60
N ARG A 265 8.51 -27.60 6.81
CA ARG A 265 7.40 -28.50 7.14
C ARG A 265 6.15 -27.73 7.59
N PRO A 266 5.41 -27.09 6.65
CA PRO A 266 4.18 -26.38 7.00
C PRO A 266 3.12 -27.34 7.54
N ILE A 267 2.30 -26.84 8.48
CA ILE A 267 1.09 -27.53 8.95
C ILE A 267 -0.14 -27.12 8.12
N LEU A 268 -0.12 -25.94 7.52
CA LEU A 268 -1.19 -25.46 6.66
C LEU A 268 -1.09 -26.15 5.29
N THR A 269 -2.17 -26.78 4.87
CA THR A 269 -2.28 -27.45 3.55
C THR A 269 -3.07 -26.63 2.52
N LYS A 270 -3.73 -25.56 2.96
CA LYS A 270 -4.55 -24.69 2.10
C LYS A 270 -3.70 -23.65 1.41
N PRO A 271 -4.07 -23.22 0.19
CA PRO A 271 -3.46 -22.05 -0.43
C PRO A 271 -3.59 -20.82 0.47
N ILE A 272 -2.49 -20.09 0.64
CA ILE A 272 -2.46 -18.84 1.38
C ILE A 272 -1.79 -17.76 0.55
N ARG A 273 -2.46 -16.61 0.40
CA ARG A 273 -1.89 -15.37 -0.10
C ARG A 273 -1.64 -14.46 1.10
N ALA A 274 -0.48 -13.81 1.13
CA ALA A 274 -0.09 -12.98 2.24
C ALA A 274 0.38 -11.61 1.76
N GLU A 275 -0.06 -10.57 2.44
CA GLU A 275 0.44 -9.20 2.35
C GLU A 275 0.96 -8.77 3.70
N LEU A 276 2.26 -8.60 3.77
CA LEU A 276 2.97 -8.33 5.01
C LEU A 276 3.74 -7.02 4.90
N GLY A 277 4.15 -6.47 6.04
CA GLY A 277 5.02 -5.31 6.08
C GLY A 277 6.49 -5.66 5.82
N GLY A 278 7.36 -4.77 6.24
CA GLY A 278 8.81 -4.94 6.14
C GLY A 278 9.55 -3.67 6.50
N VAL A 279 10.86 -3.71 6.32
CA VAL A 279 11.74 -2.56 6.54
C VAL A 279 11.80 -1.73 5.26
N GLY A 280 10.94 -0.70 5.16
CA GLY A 280 10.88 0.20 4.01
C GLY A 280 12.08 1.17 3.97
N PRO A 281 12.94 1.13 2.94
CA PRO A 281 13.98 2.13 2.74
C PRO A 281 13.46 3.40 2.05
N THR A 282 14.07 4.54 2.39
CA THR A 282 14.06 5.72 1.54
C THR A 282 15.51 6.11 1.24
N ILE A 283 15.90 6.06 -0.03
CA ILE A 283 17.23 6.39 -0.54
C ILE A 283 17.22 7.85 -0.99
N VAL A 284 18.04 8.69 -0.37
CA VAL A 284 18.18 10.10 -0.74
C VAL A 284 19.46 10.29 -1.53
N LEU A 285 19.34 10.81 -2.75
CA LEU A 285 20.49 11.08 -3.59
C LEU A 285 21.03 12.50 -3.35
N PRO A 286 22.36 12.67 -3.41
CA PRO A 286 22.97 13.99 -3.30
C PRO A 286 22.56 14.86 -4.50
N GLY A 287 22.57 16.18 -4.33
CA GLY A 287 22.25 17.11 -5.41
C GLY A 287 22.33 18.56 -4.96
N PRO A 288 22.16 19.51 -5.86
CA PRO A 288 22.18 20.93 -5.56
C PRO A 288 20.82 21.41 -4.99
N TRP A 289 20.47 20.95 -3.79
CA TRP A 289 19.19 21.25 -3.17
C TRP A 289 19.18 22.67 -2.60
N THR A 290 18.10 23.38 -2.82
CA THR A 290 17.85 24.65 -2.12
C THR A 290 17.32 24.37 -0.70
N ASP A 291 17.41 25.36 0.20
CA ASP A 291 16.86 25.25 1.57
C ASP A 291 15.38 24.87 1.54
N ALA A 292 14.63 25.40 0.59
CA ALA A 292 13.21 25.06 0.43
C ALA A 292 12.98 23.65 -0.15
N ASP A 293 13.92 23.08 -0.90
CA ASP A 293 13.89 21.67 -1.32
C ASP A 293 14.12 20.77 -0.11
N ILE A 294 15.13 21.10 0.69
CA ILE A 294 15.47 20.38 1.93
C ILE A 294 14.26 20.37 2.86
N ALA A 295 13.63 21.52 3.11
CA ALA A 295 12.46 21.62 3.97
C ALA A 295 11.28 20.79 3.45
N TYR A 296 10.98 20.86 2.15
CA TYR A 296 9.88 20.11 1.54
C TYR A 296 10.10 18.60 1.58
N GLN A 297 11.32 18.13 1.28
CA GLN A 297 11.62 16.71 1.31
C GLN A 297 11.72 16.17 2.74
N ALA A 298 12.17 16.96 3.70
CA ALA A 298 12.12 16.59 5.11
C ALA A 298 10.67 16.41 5.60
N GLU A 299 9.74 17.29 5.20
CA GLU A 299 8.31 17.17 5.46
C GLU A 299 7.72 15.91 4.77
N HIS A 300 8.13 15.63 3.53
CA HIS A 300 7.72 14.44 2.79
C HIS A 300 8.17 13.16 3.52
N LEU A 301 9.42 13.10 4.00
CA LEU A 301 9.92 11.94 4.75
C LEU A 301 9.25 11.80 6.12
N ALA A 302 9.00 12.91 6.82
CA ALA A 302 8.22 12.88 8.05
C ALA A 302 6.82 12.31 7.82
N THR A 303 6.18 12.67 6.69
CA THR A 303 4.88 12.10 6.28
C THR A 303 5.00 10.60 5.98
N GLN A 304 5.99 10.16 5.19
CA GLN A 304 6.20 8.74 4.89
C GLN A 304 6.39 7.89 6.15
N LYS A 305 6.96 8.48 7.21
CA LYS A 305 7.16 7.79 8.49
C LYS A 305 5.95 7.87 9.40
N LEU A 306 5.33 9.04 9.54
CA LEU A 306 4.37 9.32 10.60
C LEU A 306 2.91 9.23 10.16
N HIS A 307 2.63 9.11 8.86
CA HIS A 307 1.27 8.86 8.38
C HIS A 307 0.67 7.64 9.10
N ASN A 308 -0.57 7.76 9.55
CA ASN A 308 -1.25 6.73 10.31
C ASN A 308 -0.49 6.32 11.61
N ALA A 309 0.14 7.28 12.28
CA ALA A 309 1.01 7.09 13.45
C ALA A 309 2.20 6.13 13.19
N GLY A 310 2.62 5.96 11.95
CA GLY A 310 3.65 5.01 11.52
C GLY A 310 3.15 3.57 11.37
N HIS A 311 1.84 3.33 11.52
CA HIS A 311 1.23 2.00 11.37
C HIS A 311 0.86 1.74 9.91
N THR A 312 1.85 1.75 9.04
CA THR A 312 1.70 1.54 7.58
C THR A 312 2.79 0.58 7.11
N CYS A 313 2.40 -0.46 6.37
CA CYS A 313 3.29 -1.51 5.87
C CYS A 313 4.42 -1.00 4.94
N VAL A 314 4.26 0.20 4.37
CA VAL A 314 5.27 0.91 3.56
C VAL A 314 5.76 2.19 4.24
N ALA A 315 5.64 2.29 5.57
CA ALA A 315 6.25 3.39 6.31
C ALA A 315 7.77 3.36 6.12
N SER A 316 8.36 4.50 5.73
CA SER A 316 9.82 4.60 5.65
C SER A 316 10.43 4.34 7.03
N GLN A 317 11.22 3.29 7.17
CA GLN A 317 11.86 2.94 8.44
C GLN A 317 13.35 3.23 8.43
N VAL A 318 14.03 3.02 7.30
CA VAL A 318 15.46 3.25 7.14
C VAL A 318 15.71 4.33 6.09
N LEU A 319 16.27 5.45 6.52
CA LEU A 319 16.71 6.51 5.64
C LEU A 319 18.18 6.28 5.26
N VAL A 320 18.42 6.02 3.99
CA VAL A 320 19.75 5.77 3.45
C VAL A 320 20.28 7.06 2.86
N LEU A 321 21.42 7.55 3.37
CA LEU A 321 22.03 8.83 3.02
C LEU A 321 23.43 8.62 2.41
N PRO A 322 23.88 9.50 1.48
CA PRO A 322 25.25 9.46 1.00
C PRO A 322 26.23 9.92 2.09
N GLY A 323 27.33 9.18 2.24
CA GLY A 323 28.38 9.52 3.20
C GLY A 323 29.05 10.85 2.86
N GLN A 324 29.23 11.14 1.56
CA GLN A 324 29.84 12.36 1.03
C GLN A 324 28.77 13.27 0.41
N TRP A 325 28.06 14.01 1.25
CA TRP A 325 27.09 15.03 0.83
C TRP A 325 27.16 16.21 1.78
N ASP A 326 27.60 17.36 1.28
CA ASP A 326 27.84 18.57 2.10
C ASP A 326 26.58 19.04 2.83
N GLN A 327 25.39 18.86 2.24
CA GLN A 327 24.11 19.29 2.81
C GLN A 327 23.48 18.23 3.76
N ARG A 328 24.15 17.11 4.01
CA ARG A 328 23.59 16.00 4.83
C ARG A 328 23.17 16.46 6.22
N GLU A 329 24.02 17.21 6.94
CA GLU A 329 23.68 17.68 8.28
C GLU A 329 22.54 18.70 8.27
N GLN A 330 22.50 19.58 7.28
CA GLN A 330 21.40 20.50 7.08
C GLN A 330 20.09 19.74 6.83
N PHE A 331 20.12 18.70 6.02
CA PHE A 331 18.98 17.84 5.74
C PHE A 331 18.51 17.08 6.99
N LEU A 332 19.42 16.50 7.77
CA LEU A 332 19.09 15.83 9.03
C LEU A 332 18.46 16.79 10.05
N ASN A 333 18.94 18.02 10.14
CA ASN A 333 18.36 19.04 11.01
C ASN A 333 16.94 19.44 10.55
N ALA A 334 16.70 19.55 9.24
CA ALA A 334 15.37 19.78 8.71
C ALA A 334 14.43 18.58 8.98
N LEU A 335 14.94 17.36 8.87
CA LEU A 335 14.17 16.15 9.20
C LEU A 335 13.78 16.09 10.69
N ARG A 336 14.71 16.41 11.60
CA ARG A 336 14.41 16.52 13.04
C ARG A 336 13.30 17.54 13.30
N ALA A 337 13.40 18.71 12.66
CA ALA A 337 12.39 19.76 12.78
C ALA A 337 11.03 19.31 12.22
N ALA A 338 10.99 18.66 11.07
CA ALA A 338 9.76 18.13 10.47
C ALA A 338 9.12 17.04 11.33
N LEU A 339 9.91 16.12 11.85
CA LEU A 339 9.43 15.08 12.77
C LEU A 339 8.89 15.70 14.05
N ALA A 340 9.60 16.66 14.64
CA ALA A 340 9.21 17.31 15.90
C ALA A 340 7.93 18.15 15.75
N SER A 341 7.75 18.84 14.62
CA SER A 341 6.60 19.72 14.35
C SER A 341 5.38 19.02 13.73
N SER A 342 5.50 17.75 13.37
CA SER A 342 4.36 16.96 12.87
C SER A 342 3.24 16.91 13.91
N PRO A 343 1.96 16.84 13.50
CA PRO A 343 0.84 16.77 14.44
C PRO A 343 1.00 15.65 15.47
N ASP A 344 0.69 15.92 16.71
CA ASP A 344 0.74 14.91 17.78
C ASP A 344 -0.31 13.83 17.53
N ARG A 345 0.11 12.58 17.74
CA ARG A 345 -0.68 11.40 17.47
C ARG A 345 -0.53 10.39 18.59
N ARG A 346 -1.64 9.89 19.09
CA ARG A 346 -1.61 8.70 19.93
C ARG A 346 -1.48 7.46 19.05
N PRO A 347 -0.48 6.59 19.29
CA PRO A 347 -0.45 5.27 18.64
C PRO A 347 -1.72 4.48 18.99
N PHE A 348 -2.37 3.91 17.98
CA PHE A 348 -3.59 3.13 18.20
C PHE A 348 -3.36 1.61 18.11
N TYR A 349 -2.20 1.19 17.61
CA TYR A 349 -1.82 -0.22 17.57
C TYR A 349 -1.25 -0.69 18.91
N PRO A 350 -1.69 -1.86 19.42
CA PRO A 350 -1.20 -2.41 20.69
C PRO A 350 0.32 -2.60 20.70
N GLY A 351 0.95 -2.27 21.83
CA GLY A 351 2.38 -2.48 22.06
C GLY A 351 3.32 -1.43 21.47
N THR A 352 2.85 -0.44 20.71
CA THR A 352 3.72 0.56 20.06
C THR A 352 4.55 1.36 21.07
N GLU A 353 3.94 1.84 22.17
CA GLU A 353 4.65 2.62 23.19
C GLU A 353 5.72 1.78 23.91
N ALA A 354 5.40 0.51 24.22
CA ALA A 354 6.36 -0.41 24.82
C ALA A 354 7.54 -0.68 23.88
N LYS A 355 7.28 -0.88 22.59
CA LYS A 355 8.29 -1.07 21.56
C LYS A 355 9.21 0.16 21.42
N GLN A 356 8.64 1.38 21.43
CA GLN A 356 9.45 2.61 21.40
C GLN A 356 10.31 2.76 22.64
N LYS A 357 9.76 2.44 23.83
CA LYS A 357 10.51 2.51 25.09
C LYS A 357 11.67 1.51 25.09
N ALA A 358 11.44 0.28 24.67
CA ALA A 358 12.47 -0.74 24.53
C ALA A 358 13.56 -0.30 23.54
N PHE A 359 13.17 0.17 22.34
CA PHE A 359 14.12 0.66 21.36
C PHE A 359 15.04 1.76 21.89
N ARG A 360 14.49 2.76 22.62
CA ARG A 360 15.30 3.82 23.24
C ARG A 360 16.18 3.34 24.38
N ALA A 361 15.77 2.33 25.11
CA ALA A 361 16.58 1.71 26.16
C ALA A 361 17.80 0.98 25.56
N ASP A 362 17.59 0.29 24.47
CA ASP A 362 18.64 -0.46 23.75
C ASP A 362 19.56 0.47 22.91
N ASN A 363 19.08 1.69 22.61
CA ASN A 363 19.80 2.67 21.78
C ASN A 363 19.88 4.04 22.49
N PRO A 364 20.84 4.24 23.39
CA PRO A 364 20.95 5.49 24.16
C PRO A 364 21.16 6.77 23.33
N ALA A 365 21.64 6.63 22.09
CA ALA A 365 21.81 7.73 21.13
C ALA A 365 20.49 8.11 20.41
N ALA A 366 19.42 7.34 20.58
CA ALA A 366 18.15 7.63 19.95
C ALA A 366 17.50 8.88 20.54
N GLU A 367 17.14 9.81 19.67
CA GLU A 367 16.48 11.07 19.99
C GLU A 367 14.98 10.85 20.17
N ALA A 368 14.41 11.42 21.22
CA ALA A 368 12.97 11.49 21.42
C ALA A 368 12.48 12.88 20.97
N LEU A 369 11.60 12.91 19.95
CA LEU A 369 11.17 14.13 19.29
C LEU A 369 9.66 14.36 19.43
N GLY A 370 9.26 15.65 19.31
CA GLY A 370 7.86 16.08 19.33
C GLY A 370 7.23 16.15 20.72
N GLY A 371 5.96 16.57 20.75
CA GLY A 371 5.18 16.61 21.98
C GLY A 371 5.05 15.22 22.61
N ALA A 372 5.12 15.13 23.94
CA ALA A 372 5.12 13.86 24.68
C ALA A 372 6.15 12.81 24.18
N GLN A 373 7.20 13.23 23.45
CA GLN A 373 8.27 12.37 22.93
C GLN A 373 7.75 11.18 22.08
N GLN A 374 6.76 11.45 21.26
CA GLN A 374 6.05 10.42 20.53
C GLN A 374 6.81 9.85 19.32
N ARG A 375 7.93 10.46 18.91
CA ARG A 375 8.74 10.02 17.77
C ARG A 375 10.14 9.67 18.24
N THR A 376 10.72 8.67 17.61
CA THR A 376 12.08 8.21 17.92
C THR A 376 12.91 8.26 16.64
N LEU A 377 14.05 8.93 16.70
CA LEU A 377 15.02 9.02 15.60
C LEU A 377 16.38 8.53 16.10
N LEU A 378 16.95 7.55 15.40
CA LEU A 378 18.34 7.11 15.59
C LEU A 378 19.12 7.45 14.34
N THR A 379 20.15 8.28 14.44
CA THR A 379 20.98 8.70 13.30
C THR A 379 22.32 7.97 13.26
N GLY A 380 22.83 7.72 12.06
CA GLY A 380 24.17 7.21 11.84
C GLY A 380 24.37 5.75 12.22
N LEU A 381 23.32 4.92 12.08
CA LEU A 381 23.45 3.48 12.28
C LEU A 381 24.43 2.90 11.27
N ASP A 382 25.38 2.09 11.73
CA ASP A 382 26.35 1.42 10.88
C ASP A 382 25.65 0.43 9.93
N ALA A 383 25.81 0.63 8.62
CA ALA A 383 25.19 -0.17 7.57
C ALA A 383 25.63 -1.64 7.59
N GLU A 384 26.84 -1.93 8.10
CA GLU A 384 27.38 -3.28 8.18
C GLU A 384 26.97 -4.01 9.48
N SER A 385 26.36 -3.29 10.43
CA SER A 385 25.92 -3.90 11.68
C SER A 385 24.72 -4.84 11.49
N ASP A 386 24.58 -5.82 12.37
CA ASP A 386 23.40 -6.70 12.46
C ASP A 386 22.27 -6.11 13.30
N HIS A 387 22.10 -4.79 13.26
CA HIS A 387 21.12 -4.11 14.07
C HIS A 387 19.69 -4.54 13.72
N PRO A 388 18.81 -4.81 14.72
CA PRO A 388 17.44 -5.25 14.50
C PRO A 388 16.62 -4.33 13.58
N ALA A 389 16.92 -3.03 13.54
CA ALA A 389 16.22 -2.06 12.69
C ALA A 389 16.31 -2.37 11.18
N PHE A 390 17.25 -3.21 10.75
CA PHE A 390 17.36 -3.65 9.37
C PHE A 390 16.51 -4.91 9.06
N ARG A 391 16.05 -5.61 10.10
CA ARG A 391 15.30 -6.87 9.99
C ARG A 391 13.89 -6.79 10.54
N ASP A 392 13.68 -6.07 11.64
CA ASP A 392 12.41 -6.01 12.34
C ASP A 392 11.60 -4.80 11.90
N GLU A 393 10.39 -5.02 11.42
CA GLU A 393 9.42 -3.95 11.22
C GLU A 393 8.94 -3.40 12.54
N TYR A 394 9.18 -2.12 12.79
CA TYR A 394 8.70 -1.50 14.03
C TYR A 394 7.22 -1.17 14.02
N PHE A 395 6.64 -0.98 12.84
CA PHE A 395 5.22 -0.64 12.66
C PHE A 395 4.77 0.44 13.63
N GLY A 396 5.49 1.58 13.60
CA GLY A 396 5.32 2.68 14.54
C GLY A 396 6.32 3.82 14.30
N PRO A 397 6.30 4.87 15.12
CA PRO A 397 7.05 6.11 14.89
C PRO A 397 8.53 6.02 15.31
N ILE A 398 9.22 4.98 14.86
CA ILE A 398 10.68 4.78 15.03
C ILE A 398 11.32 4.90 13.64
N TYR A 399 12.26 5.84 13.49
CA TYR A 399 12.98 6.11 12.26
C TYR A 399 14.47 5.98 12.50
N VAL A 400 15.18 5.31 11.61
CA VAL A 400 16.63 5.18 11.68
C VAL A 400 17.28 5.72 10.42
N THR A 401 18.53 6.21 10.52
CA THR A 401 19.30 6.62 9.36
C THR A 401 20.63 5.87 9.30
N THR A 402 21.06 5.55 8.10
CA THR A 402 22.38 5.00 7.82
C THR A 402 23.04 5.76 6.69
N THR A 403 24.35 5.65 6.57
CA THR A 403 25.13 6.26 5.48
C THR A 403 25.88 5.20 4.72
N LEU A 404 25.94 5.37 3.39
CA LEU A 404 26.70 4.50 2.50
C LEU A 404 27.78 5.28 1.74
N PRO A 405 28.89 4.63 1.42
CA PRO A 405 29.94 5.23 0.61
C PRO A 405 29.53 5.36 -0.86
N GLY A 406 30.25 6.20 -1.60
CA GLY A 406 30.19 6.38 -3.03
C GLY A 406 31.03 7.58 -3.41
N GLU A 407 31.91 7.46 -4.42
CA GLU A 407 32.72 8.56 -4.92
C GLU A 407 31.84 9.56 -5.69
N ASP A 408 30.77 9.08 -6.31
CA ASP A 408 29.78 9.86 -7.01
C ASP A 408 28.33 9.35 -6.74
N ALA A 409 27.33 10.04 -7.31
CA ALA A 409 25.93 9.69 -7.14
C ALA A 409 25.55 8.31 -7.73
N ALA A 410 26.23 7.88 -8.80
CA ALA A 410 25.96 6.61 -9.46
C ALA A 410 26.48 5.43 -8.63
N GLU A 411 27.70 5.54 -8.09
CA GLU A 411 28.25 4.52 -7.19
C GLU A 411 27.44 4.44 -5.89
N TYR A 412 27.14 5.59 -5.28
CA TYR A 412 26.29 5.62 -4.09
C TYR A 412 24.94 4.93 -4.35
N LEU A 413 24.29 5.23 -5.47
CA LEU A 413 23.00 4.64 -5.82
C LEU A 413 23.09 3.12 -5.99
N ARG A 414 24.14 2.61 -6.65
CA ARG A 414 24.40 1.16 -6.74
C ARG A 414 24.55 0.52 -5.36
N ASN A 415 25.34 1.13 -4.49
CA ASN A 415 25.56 0.64 -3.12
C ASN A 415 24.26 0.67 -2.31
N ALA A 416 23.43 1.71 -2.48
CA ALA A 416 22.15 1.83 -1.80
C ALA A 416 21.13 0.77 -2.28
N VAL A 417 21.09 0.45 -3.57
CA VAL A 417 20.27 -0.63 -4.12
C VAL A 417 20.73 -2.00 -3.58
N GLN A 418 22.04 -2.25 -3.54
CA GLN A 418 22.58 -3.49 -2.96
C GLN A 418 22.24 -3.62 -1.47
N PHE A 419 22.40 -2.55 -0.70
CA PHE A 419 22.03 -2.50 0.71
C PHE A 419 20.54 -2.79 0.89
N ALA A 420 19.67 -2.10 0.15
CA ALA A 420 18.22 -2.31 0.24
C ALA A 420 17.82 -3.74 -0.10
N ASN A 421 18.37 -4.32 -1.16
CA ASN A 421 18.01 -5.65 -1.64
C ASN A 421 18.54 -6.80 -0.76
N HIS A 422 19.62 -6.58 0.02
CA HIS A 422 20.30 -7.70 0.70
C HIS A 422 20.45 -7.53 2.21
N ARG A 423 20.26 -6.31 2.74
CA ARG A 423 20.43 -6.04 4.18
C ARG A 423 19.11 -5.75 4.88
N LEU A 424 18.10 -5.31 4.14
CA LEU A 424 16.79 -4.98 4.70
C LEU A 424 15.82 -6.13 4.50
N HIS A 425 15.06 -6.45 5.55
CA HIS A 425 14.04 -7.50 5.49
C HIS A 425 12.72 -6.96 4.94
N GLY A 426 12.14 -7.69 4.02
CA GLY A 426 10.90 -7.32 3.34
C GLY A 426 11.16 -6.58 2.02
N ASN A 427 10.19 -6.68 1.11
CA ASN A 427 10.32 -6.21 -0.27
C ASN A 427 9.00 -5.63 -0.82
N LEU A 428 8.20 -4.97 0.07
CA LEU A 428 6.93 -4.34 -0.34
C LEU A 428 7.16 -2.95 -0.94
N GLY A 429 7.74 -2.03 -0.18
CA GLY A 429 7.84 -0.63 -0.59
C GLY A 429 9.22 -0.02 -0.38
N ALA A 430 9.73 0.70 -1.40
CA ALA A 430 10.95 1.49 -1.34
C ALA A 430 10.74 2.86 -1.98
N ASN A 431 11.51 3.87 -1.55
CA ASN A 431 11.42 5.22 -2.11
C ASN A 431 12.82 5.74 -2.49
N LEU A 432 12.88 6.53 -3.56
CA LEU A 432 14.04 7.30 -3.99
C LEU A 432 13.68 8.78 -4.01
N ILE A 433 14.53 9.60 -3.42
CA ILE A 433 14.41 11.06 -3.49
C ILE A 433 15.58 11.57 -4.31
N VAL A 434 15.31 12.07 -5.50
CA VAL A 434 16.33 12.47 -6.47
C VAL A 434 16.05 13.87 -7.00
N HIS A 435 17.06 14.76 -6.87
CA HIS A 435 16.97 16.10 -7.44
C HIS A 435 16.96 16.01 -8.98
N PRO A 436 16.18 16.85 -9.69
CA PRO A 436 16.07 16.78 -11.16
C PRO A 436 17.40 16.87 -11.90
N GLN A 437 18.34 17.68 -11.41
CA GLN A 437 19.68 17.73 -12.01
C GLN A 437 20.43 16.42 -11.82
N THR A 438 20.42 15.85 -10.62
CA THR A 438 21.03 14.55 -10.33
C THR A 438 20.42 13.42 -11.16
N ALA A 439 19.08 13.43 -11.31
CA ALA A 439 18.39 12.46 -12.17
C ALA A 439 18.86 12.56 -13.63
N LYS A 440 19.02 13.80 -14.14
CA LYS A 440 19.54 14.03 -15.49
C LYS A 440 21.00 13.58 -15.64
N ASP A 441 21.83 13.83 -14.64
CA ASP A 441 23.25 13.48 -14.67
C ASP A 441 23.45 11.95 -14.58
N LEU A 442 22.61 11.25 -13.83
CA LEU A 442 22.59 9.79 -13.75
C LEU A 442 22.10 9.14 -15.05
N GLY A 443 21.11 9.74 -15.71
CA GLY A 443 20.55 9.18 -16.94
C GLY A 443 20.21 7.69 -16.81
N PRO A 444 20.77 6.82 -17.69
CA PRO A 444 20.49 5.38 -17.66
C PRO A 444 20.87 4.66 -16.36
N ASP A 445 21.75 5.22 -15.53
CA ASP A 445 22.13 4.61 -14.24
C ASP A 445 20.95 4.65 -13.25
N LEU A 446 20.12 5.71 -13.30
CA LEU A 446 18.90 5.78 -12.50
C LEU A 446 17.88 4.71 -12.92
N ASP A 447 17.68 4.55 -14.23
CA ASP A 447 16.76 3.55 -14.76
C ASP A 447 17.20 2.13 -14.39
N ARG A 448 18.51 1.85 -14.50
CA ARG A 448 19.09 0.58 -14.07
C ARG A 448 18.92 0.32 -12.57
N ALA A 449 19.09 1.34 -11.74
CA ALA A 449 18.91 1.22 -10.30
C ALA A 449 17.44 0.89 -9.94
N ILE A 450 16.46 1.54 -10.61
CA ILE A 450 15.04 1.23 -10.46
C ILE A 450 14.73 -0.19 -10.93
N GLU A 451 15.36 -0.63 -12.04
CA GLU A 451 15.20 -1.98 -12.57
C GLU A 451 15.76 -3.04 -11.61
N ASP A 452 16.91 -2.77 -10.99
CA ASP A 452 17.61 -3.69 -10.08
C ASP A 452 16.99 -3.69 -8.66
N LEU A 453 16.22 -2.68 -8.26
CA LEU A 453 15.60 -2.59 -6.94
C LEU A 453 14.42 -3.57 -6.82
N ARG A 454 14.51 -4.50 -5.86
CA ARG A 454 13.59 -5.64 -5.70
C ARG A 454 12.50 -5.35 -4.68
N TYR A 455 11.63 -4.40 -4.99
CA TYR A 455 10.47 -4.02 -4.19
C TYR A 455 9.23 -3.99 -5.07
N GLY A 456 8.09 -4.40 -4.54
CA GLY A 456 6.83 -4.46 -5.29
C GLY A 456 6.25 -3.07 -5.60
N CYS A 457 6.55 -2.07 -4.76
CA CYS A 457 6.10 -0.69 -4.94
C CYS A 457 7.30 0.26 -4.75
N ILE A 458 7.69 0.97 -5.81
CA ILE A 458 8.82 1.91 -5.80
C ILE A 458 8.31 3.32 -6.06
N GLY A 459 8.63 4.26 -5.15
CA GLY A 459 8.34 5.69 -5.32
C GLY A 459 9.59 6.46 -5.72
N VAL A 460 9.56 7.20 -6.84
CA VAL A 460 10.59 8.14 -7.24
C VAL A 460 10.06 9.55 -7.06
N ASN A 461 10.61 10.28 -6.08
CA ASN A 461 10.07 11.56 -5.60
C ASN A 461 8.60 11.46 -5.13
N ALA A 462 8.13 10.25 -4.94
CA ALA A 462 6.81 9.88 -4.45
C ALA A 462 6.95 8.98 -3.22
N TRP A 463 5.88 8.83 -2.48
CA TRP A 463 5.78 7.74 -1.50
C TRP A 463 5.20 6.50 -2.17
N SER A 464 5.83 5.34 -2.00
CA SER A 464 5.38 4.05 -2.56
C SER A 464 3.92 3.70 -2.19
N ALA A 465 3.41 4.22 -1.06
CA ALA A 465 1.99 4.12 -0.70
C ALA A 465 1.03 4.71 -1.74
N PHE A 466 1.49 5.57 -2.66
CA PHE A 466 0.65 6.07 -3.73
C PHE A 466 0.13 4.96 -4.65
N VAL A 467 0.87 3.86 -4.81
CA VAL A 467 0.43 2.69 -5.59
C VAL A 467 -0.86 2.10 -5.02
N PHE A 468 -1.04 2.14 -3.67
CA PHE A 468 -2.28 1.75 -3.02
C PHE A 468 -3.45 2.68 -3.37
N LEU A 469 -3.21 3.98 -3.55
CA LEU A 469 -4.24 4.94 -3.94
C LEU A 469 -4.59 4.85 -5.42
N ALA A 470 -3.66 4.36 -6.24
CA ALA A 470 -3.82 4.20 -7.68
C ALA A 470 -4.35 2.79 -7.99
N SER A 471 -5.66 2.64 -8.05
CA SER A 471 -6.39 1.37 -8.23
C SER A 471 -5.90 0.48 -9.37
N ARG A 472 -5.29 1.06 -10.41
CA ARG A 472 -4.72 0.35 -11.59
C ARG A 472 -3.32 -0.23 -11.32
N GLY A 473 -2.67 0.14 -10.22
CA GLY A 473 -1.44 -0.50 -9.78
C GLY A 473 -1.71 -1.88 -9.20
N ALA A 474 -0.75 -2.78 -9.29
CA ALA A 474 -0.81 -4.12 -8.71
C ALA A 474 -0.10 -4.13 -7.35
N TRP A 475 -0.84 -3.92 -6.27
CA TRP A 475 -0.28 -3.85 -4.93
C TRP A 475 0.20 -5.22 -4.44
N GLY A 476 1.41 -5.32 -3.96
CA GLY A 476 1.98 -6.55 -3.39
C GLY A 476 3.50 -6.48 -3.28
N ALA A 477 4.09 -7.53 -2.71
CA ALA A 477 5.53 -7.70 -2.58
C ALA A 477 6.20 -8.00 -3.93
N TYR A 478 7.51 -7.78 -4.03
CA TYR A 478 8.29 -8.26 -5.17
C TYR A 478 8.22 -9.79 -5.24
N PRO A 479 7.97 -10.40 -6.41
CA PRO A 479 7.75 -11.85 -6.52
C PRO A 479 9.03 -12.66 -6.27
N GLY A 480 8.85 -13.94 -5.94
CA GLY A 480 9.92 -14.91 -5.71
C GLY A 480 10.07 -15.32 -4.24
N ASN A 481 9.25 -14.78 -3.34
CA ASN A 481 9.23 -15.19 -1.93
C ASN A 481 8.68 -16.60 -1.78
N SER A 482 9.21 -17.37 -0.82
CA SER A 482 8.75 -18.73 -0.48
C SER A 482 7.95 -18.73 0.83
N GLN A 483 7.37 -19.88 1.17
CA GLN A 483 6.69 -20.02 2.47
C GLN A 483 7.65 -19.86 3.65
N GLU A 484 8.88 -20.35 3.52
CA GLU A 484 9.92 -20.31 4.55
C GLU A 484 10.60 -18.95 4.63
N ASP A 485 10.65 -18.22 3.52
CA ASP A 485 11.18 -16.86 3.41
C ASP A 485 10.14 -15.95 2.77
N ILE A 486 9.11 -15.64 3.55
CA ILE A 486 7.92 -14.95 3.07
C ILE A 486 8.15 -13.47 2.78
N GLN A 487 9.19 -12.86 3.35
CA GLN A 487 9.48 -11.45 3.19
C GLN A 487 8.21 -10.58 3.41
N SER A 488 7.83 -9.78 2.42
CA SER A 488 6.60 -8.97 2.50
C SER A 488 5.36 -9.66 1.92
N GLY A 489 5.41 -10.97 1.66
CA GLY A 489 4.25 -11.74 1.23
C GLY A 489 4.32 -12.30 -0.18
N THR A 490 3.19 -12.81 -0.65
CA THR A 490 3.01 -13.44 -1.97
C THR A 490 1.72 -12.99 -2.62
N GLY A 491 1.76 -12.82 -3.93
CA GLY A 491 0.61 -12.39 -4.71
C GLY A 491 0.44 -10.87 -4.73
N VAL A 492 -0.67 -10.45 -5.31
CA VAL A 492 -1.06 -9.04 -5.44
C VAL A 492 -2.53 -8.87 -5.13
N VAL A 493 -2.91 -7.67 -4.73
CA VAL A 493 -4.29 -7.22 -4.57
C VAL A 493 -4.45 -5.81 -5.15
N HIS A 494 -5.62 -5.25 -5.04
CA HIS A 494 -6.02 -3.97 -5.64
C HIS A 494 -6.08 -4.04 -7.16
N ASN A 495 -5.08 -4.09 -7.90
CA ASN A 495 -4.89 -4.53 -9.26
C ASN A 495 -6.18 -4.52 -10.13
N ALA A 496 -6.79 -3.35 -10.33
CA ALA A 496 -8.08 -3.24 -11.03
C ALA A 496 -8.00 -3.64 -12.53
N LEU A 497 -6.81 -3.66 -13.11
CA LEU A 497 -6.58 -4.16 -14.48
C LEU A 497 -6.38 -5.68 -14.54
N LEU A 498 -6.40 -6.38 -13.39
CA LEU A 498 -6.29 -7.83 -13.28
C LEU A 498 -5.04 -8.42 -13.94
N PHE A 499 -3.88 -7.78 -13.75
CA PHE A 499 -2.59 -8.35 -14.14
C PHE A 499 -2.29 -9.61 -13.33
N ASP A 500 -2.10 -10.77 -13.95
CA ASP A 500 -1.79 -12.01 -13.23
C ASP A 500 -0.31 -12.18 -12.91
N ARG A 501 0.56 -11.49 -13.64
CA ARG A 501 2.01 -11.62 -13.51
C ARG A 501 2.75 -10.28 -13.40
N PRO A 502 2.29 -9.35 -12.56
CA PRO A 502 3.06 -8.15 -12.31
C PRO A 502 4.32 -8.49 -11.48
N GLN A 503 5.38 -7.72 -11.67
CA GLN A 503 6.60 -7.83 -10.88
C GLN A 503 6.71 -6.71 -9.85
N LYS A 504 6.51 -5.48 -10.30
CA LYS A 504 6.58 -4.28 -9.46
C LYS A 504 5.84 -3.10 -10.08
N ASN A 505 5.63 -2.10 -9.26
CA ASN A 505 5.08 -0.81 -9.68
C ASN A 505 6.11 0.28 -9.45
N VAL A 506 6.24 1.22 -10.37
CA VAL A 506 7.12 2.38 -10.24
C VAL A 506 6.29 3.64 -10.42
N ILE A 507 6.17 4.43 -9.37
CA ILE A 507 5.51 5.74 -9.39
C ILE A 507 6.53 6.85 -9.40
N HIS A 508 6.47 7.71 -10.42
CA HIS A 508 7.24 8.93 -10.51
C HIS A 508 6.36 10.13 -10.13
N ALA A 509 6.94 11.07 -9.37
CA ALA A 509 6.28 12.33 -9.03
C ALA A 509 7.24 13.52 -9.20
N PRO A 510 6.72 14.74 -9.32
CA PRO A 510 7.55 15.94 -9.32
C PRO A 510 8.31 16.10 -8.01
N PHE A 511 9.61 16.40 -8.10
CA PHE A 511 10.46 16.69 -6.93
C PHE A 511 9.99 17.93 -6.14
N ARG A 512 9.33 18.86 -6.81
CA ARG A 512 8.79 20.11 -6.24
C ARG A 512 7.30 20.24 -6.53
N ALA A 513 6.53 20.64 -5.53
CA ALA A 513 5.13 21.01 -5.74
C ALA A 513 5.00 22.39 -6.43
N PHE A 514 3.87 22.61 -7.12
CA PHE A 514 3.49 23.92 -7.61
C PHE A 514 3.30 24.92 -6.45
N PRO A 515 3.70 26.20 -6.58
CA PRO A 515 4.25 26.86 -7.77
C PRO A 515 5.77 26.76 -7.93
N ARG A 516 6.47 26.07 -7.02
CA ARG A 516 7.94 25.96 -7.05
C ARG A 516 8.42 25.15 -8.25
N SER A 517 7.70 24.11 -8.67
CA SER A 517 7.97 23.35 -9.88
C SER A 517 8.17 24.27 -11.09
N VAL A 518 7.20 25.14 -11.35
CA VAL A 518 7.22 26.08 -12.50
C VAL A 518 8.35 27.11 -12.37
N ARG A 519 8.60 27.63 -11.16
CA ARG A 519 9.71 28.59 -10.92
C ARG A 519 11.09 27.98 -11.21
N HIS A 520 11.21 26.67 -11.15
CA HIS A 520 12.43 25.91 -11.46
C HIS A 520 12.40 25.28 -12.87
N GLY A 521 11.50 25.73 -13.76
CA GLY A 521 11.47 25.32 -15.16
C GLY A 521 10.77 23.99 -15.44
N HIS A 522 10.03 23.43 -14.48
CA HIS A 522 9.23 22.22 -14.67
C HIS A 522 7.76 22.59 -14.97
N SER A 523 7.20 22.04 -16.04
CA SER A 523 5.81 22.32 -16.46
C SER A 523 4.72 21.59 -15.66
N THR A 524 5.04 21.17 -14.42
CA THR A 524 4.10 20.42 -13.57
C THR A 524 3.32 21.33 -12.64
N MET A 525 2.02 21.10 -12.56
CA MET A 525 1.10 21.86 -11.71
C MET A 525 0.63 21.06 -10.48
N ALA A 526 1.27 19.94 -10.17
CA ALA A 526 0.95 19.16 -8.99
C ALA A 526 1.17 20.00 -7.73
N VAL A 527 0.11 20.17 -6.95
CA VAL A 527 0.13 20.88 -5.67
C VAL A 527 0.70 19.97 -4.55
N LYS A 528 0.88 20.54 -3.36
CA LYS A 528 1.23 19.73 -2.19
C LYS A 528 0.20 18.62 -1.98
N PRO A 529 0.61 17.35 -1.93
CA PRO A 529 -0.31 16.23 -1.87
C PRO A 529 -1.23 16.25 -0.64
N PRO A 530 -2.50 15.84 -0.75
CA PRO A 530 -3.44 15.83 0.37
C PRO A 530 -3.08 14.80 1.46
N TRP A 531 -2.18 13.84 1.19
CA TRP A 531 -1.69 12.90 2.20
C TRP A 531 -0.55 13.44 3.07
N PHE A 532 -0.01 14.62 2.78
CA PHE A 532 0.96 15.26 3.67
C PHE A 532 0.30 15.62 5.00
N LEU A 533 0.96 15.29 6.11
CA LEU A 533 0.42 15.51 7.47
C LEU A 533 0.12 16.99 7.78
N THR A 534 0.75 17.89 7.04
CA THR A 534 0.62 19.34 7.17
C THR A 534 -0.34 19.96 6.16
N ASN A 535 -1.02 19.14 5.30
CA ASN A 535 -1.99 19.65 4.35
C ASN A 535 -3.27 20.07 5.07
N ARG A 536 -3.64 21.36 4.94
CA ARG A 536 -4.76 21.97 5.67
C ARG A 536 -6.13 21.72 5.04
N THR A 537 -6.17 21.34 3.78
CA THR A 537 -7.41 21.10 3.04
C THR A 537 -7.61 19.62 2.69
N ALA A 538 -6.85 18.74 3.34
CA ALA A 538 -6.87 17.30 3.08
C ALA A 538 -8.29 16.72 3.11
N VAL A 539 -9.12 17.08 4.10
CA VAL A 539 -10.51 16.58 4.23
C VAL A 539 -11.36 16.98 3.03
N SER A 540 -11.40 18.28 2.69
CA SER A 540 -12.23 18.75 1.58
C SER A 540 -11.74 18.24 0.23
N THR A 541 -10.42 18.11 0.06
CA THR A 541 -9.80 17.60 -1.17
C THR A 541 -10.09 16.10 -1.32
N ALA A 542 -9.86 15.31 -0.29
CA ALA A 542 -10.08 13.85 -0.33
C ALA A 542 -11.55 13.47 -0.50
N ARG A 543 -12.48 14.19 0.19
CA ARG A 543 -13.92 14.04 -0.01
C ARG A 543 -14.32 14.29 -1.47
N GLN A 544 -13.85 15.39 -2.04
CA GLN A 544 -14.14 15.73 -3.45
C GLN A 544 -13.51 14.74 -4.43
N LEU A 545 -12.29 14.25 -4.16
CA LEU A 545 -11.65 13.19 -4.94
C LEU A 545 -12.48 11.90 -4.91
N THR A 546 -13.03 11.51 -3.76
CA THR A 546 -13.87 10.31 -3.62
C THR A 546 -15.11 10.40 -4.51
N HIS A 547 -15.81 11.53 -4.48
CA HIS A 547 -16.96 11.76 -5.35
C HIS A 547 -16.59 11.88 -6.83
N PHE A 548 -15.42 12.45 -7.12
CA PHE A 548 -14.91 12.55 -8.48
C PHE A 548 -14.54 11.19 -9.05
N ALA A 549 -13.92 10.31 -8.26
CA ALA A 549 -13.56 8.95 -8.68
C ALA A 549 -14.79 8.11 -9.11
N ALA A 550 -15.95 8.33 -8.47
CA ALA A 550 -17.19 7.65 -8.86
C ALA A 550 -17.85 8.22 -10.11
N ASP A 551 -17.76 9.54 -10.29
CA ASP A 551 -18.46 10.26 -11.35
C ASP A 551 -17.61 11.47 -11.82
N PRO A 552 -16.63 11.23 -12.72
CA PRO A 552 -15.68 12.24 -13.17
C PRO A 552 -16.36 13.25 -14.11
N LYS A 553 -16.81 14.39 -13.54
CA LYS A 553 -17.44 15.49 -14.27
C LYS A 553 -16.61 16.76 -14.20
N PRO A 554 -16.50 17.55 -15.31
CA PRO A 554 -15.73 18.79 -15.32
C PRO A 554 -16.14 19.79 -14.23
N GLN A 555 -17.43 19.87 -13.89
CA GLN A 555 -17.95 20.79 -12.86
C GLN A 555 -17.36 20.52 -11.48
N ARG A 556 -17.01 19.27 -11.17
CA ARG A 556 -16.40 18.87 -9.88
C ARG A 556 -14.94 19.30 -9.76
N LEU A 557 -14.25 19.54 -10.89
CA LEU A 557 -12.85 19.95 -10.89
C LEU A 557 -12.64 21.34 -10.25
N ILE A 558 -13.56 22.27 -10.43
CA ILE A 558 -13.41 23.66 -9.94
C ILE A 558 -13.24 23.65 -8.41
N GLY A 559 -14.13 22.96 -7.70
CA GLY A 559 -14.06 22.85 -6.24
C GLY A 559 -12.83 22.09 -5.77
N LEU A 560 -12.50 21.01 -6.46
CA LEU A 560 -11.33 20.17 -6.17
C LEU A 560 -10.02 20.95 -6.29
N PHE A 561 -9.81 21.68 -7.40
CA PHE A 561 -8.64 22.55 -7.57
C PHE A 561 -8.58 23.67 -6.55
N ALA A 562 -9.71 24.34 -6.31
CA ALA A 562 -9.77 25.42 -5.32
C ALA A 562 -9.44 24.92 -3.89
N SER A 563 -9.77 23.67 -3.58
CA SER A 563 -9.36 23.02 -2.33
C SER A 563 -7.88 22.67 -2.34
N ALA A 564 -7.42 21.95 -3.35
CA ALA A 564 -6.05 21.43 -3.44
C ALA A 564 -4.98 22.54 -3.45
N LEU A 565 -5.24 23.68 -4.09
CA LEU A 565 -4.32 24.83 -4.14
C LEU A 565 -4.11 25.52 -2.78
N ARG A 566 -4.95 25.26 -1.78
CA ARG A 566 -4.89 25.84 -0.43
C ARG A 566 -4.28 24.88 0.61
N GLY A 567 -3.85 23.69 0.18
CA GLY A 567 -3.33 22.63 1.03
C GLY A 567 -1.92 22.81 1.63
#